data_d8f98c5496ff77c766f601cf1ad73902
#
_entry.id   d8f98c5496ff77c766f601cf1ad73902
#
_cell.length_a   1.000
_cell.length_b   1.000
_cell.length_c   1.000
_cell.angle_alpha   90.00
_cell.angle_beta   90.00
_cell.angle_gamma   90.00
#
_symmetry.space_group_name_H-M   'P 1'
#
loop_
_entity.id
_entity.type
_entity.pdbx_description
1 polymer ?
#
loop_
_entity_poly.entity_id
_entity_poly.type
_entity_poly.pdbx_seq_one_letter_code
_entity_poly.pdbx_strand_id
1 'polypeptide(L)'
;KIMSKQYETVIGLEVHVELATKTKIFCGCSTAFGSAPNTHTCPVCTGMPGSLPVLNKQVVEYAMAVGVAMNCEINQYCKFDRKNYFYPDNPQNYQISQLYLPICHDGGIEIETSEGKKTIGIHEIHMEEDAGKLVHDDWEDVSLVDYNRSGVPLIEIVSEPDMRSAEEVIAYLDKLRMIVQYLGASDCKMQEGSMRADVNLSVREVGAKEFGTRTEMKNIGSFKAIARAIEAETARQIDLIESGEKVVQETRRWNDDQGYSYAMRSKEDAQDYRYFPEPDLVPIVISDEWLQRIKDSQPELREAKRQRYQDEFGLPEYDANILTSAKKMADVFEATTAICNKPKKVSNWLMGETMRILKEQNKDPEDIAFSPENLAKLIELTDAGTINGNVAKEVFEQIFAEDIDPDKYVEEYGLKTVNDEGALRDTIAKVIEENPQSVEDYRNGKEKAIGFLVGQTMKAMKGKANPGMVNKILKELL
;
A
#
# COMPACT_ATOMS: atom_id res chain seq x y z
N LYS A 1 -40.73 20.62 22.15
CA LYS A 1 -39.81 19.96 21.20
C LYS A 1 -38.47 19.88 21.92
N ILE A 2 -38.12 18.73 22.41
CA ILE A 2 -36.77 18.44 22.89
C ILE A 2 -35.94 18.41 21.60
N MET A 3 -35.03 19.40 21.42
CA MET A 3 -34.07 19.35 20.32
C MET A 3 -33.24 18.09 20.56
N SER A 4 -33.20 17.18 19.59
CA SER A 4 -32.28 16.04 19.65
C SER A 4 -30.87 16.56 19.79
N LYS A 5 -30.15 16.11 20.81
CA LYS A 5 -28.74 16.46 20.99
C LYS A 5 -27.98 16.02 19.73
N GLN A 6 -27.16 16.90 19.22
CA GLN A 6 -26.24 16.56 18.13
C GLN A 6 -24.89 16.22 18.75
N TYR A 7 -24.31 15.11 18.32
CA TYR A 7 -23.01 14.62 18.78
C TYR A 7 -21.97 14.73 17.67
N GLU A 8 -20.74 14.96 18.07
CA GLU A 8 -19.58 14.84 17.21
C GLU A 8 -18.61 13.80 17.77
N THR A 9 -17.97 13.06 16.88
CA THR A 9 -16.90 12.11 17.20
C THR A 9 -15.56 12.84 17.22
N VAL A 10 -14.70 12.49 18.16
CA VAL A 10 -13.32 12.99 18.25
C VAL A 10 -12.40 11.79 18.18
N ILE A 11 -11.52 11.78 17.17
CA ILE A 11 -10.68 10.63 16.85
C ILE A 11 -9.22 11.03 16.73
N GLY A 12 -8.36 10.29 17.41
CA GLY A 12 -6.90 10.26 17.23
C GLY A 12 -6.44 8.84 16.91
N LEU A 13 -5.32 8.72 16.25
CA LEU A 13 -4.73 7.45 15.84
C LEU A 13 -3.32 7.28 16.41
N GLU A 14 -3.00 6.05 16.75
CA GLU A 14 -1.64 5.56 16.95
C GLU A 14 -1.34 4.58 15.81
N VAL A 15 -0.40 4.94 14.93
CA VAL A 15 -0.08 4.15 13.75
C VAL A 15 1.33 3.61 13.86
N HIS A 16 1.45 2.28 13.97
CA HIS A 16 2.72 1.58 14.00
C HIS A 16 3.11 1.17 12.59
N VAL A 17 4.36 1.43 12.23
CA VAL A 17 4.91 1.09 10.91
C VAL A 17 6.24 0.38 11.09
N GLU A 18 6.32 -0.89 10.62
CA GLU A 18 7.59 -1.62 10.54
C GLU A 18 8.46 -1.01 9.44
N LEU A 19 9.72 -0.70 9.77
CA LEU A 19 10.65 -0.07 8.84
C LEU A 19 11.37 -1.12 7.96
N ALA A 20 11.51 -0.83 6.68
CA ALA A 20 12.13 -1.70 5.67
C ALA A 20 13.67 -1.74 5.77
N THR A 21 14.19 -1.95 6.96
CA THR A 21 15.62 -2.18 7.18
C THR A 21 16.00 -3.64 6.94
N LYS A 22 17.23 -3.91 6.57
CA LYS A 22 17.71 -5.29 6.40
C LYS A 22 17.94 -6.02 7.71
N THR A 23 18.21 -5.26 8.78
CA THR A 23 18.49 -5.78 10.11
C THR A 23 17.61 -5.13 11.15
N LYS A 24 17.41 -5.81 12.26
CA LYS A 24 16.64 -5.33 13.41
C LYS A 24 17.22 -4.04 13.99
N ILE A 25 16.42 -3.38 14.85
CA ILE A 25 16.77 -2.06 15.41
C ILE A 25 18.04 -2.09 16.26
N PHE A 26 18.25 -3.15 17.04
CA PHE A 26 19.35 -3.23 18.01
C PHE A 26 20.29 -4.40 17.80
N CYS A 27 20.16 -5.18 16.71
CA CYS A 27 21.05 -6.30 16.37
C CYS A 27 21.13 -6.55 14.86
N GLY A 28 22.00 -7.48 14.46
CA GLY A 28 22.21 -7.83 13.05
C GLY A 28 21.28 -8.90 12.48
N CYS A 29 20.27 -9.36 13.22
CA CYS A 29 19.32 -10.35 12.71
C CYS A 29 18.46 -9.78 11.58
N SER A 30 18.07 -10.65 10.63
CA SER A 30 17.23 -10.28 9.50
C SER A 30 15.83 -9.86 9.94
N THR A 31 15.24 -8.92 9.21
CA THR A 31 13.84 -8.49 9.33
C THR A 31 12.92 -9.16 8.32
N ALA A 32 13.43 -10.11 7.50
CA ALA A 32 12.65 -10.74 6.45
C ALA A 32 11.42 -11.47 7.00
N PHE A 33 10.25 -11.18 6.41
CA PHE A 33 8.97 -11.80 6.75
C PHE A 33 8.87 -13.23 6.20
N GLY A 34 8.10 -14.10 6.88
CA GLY A 34 7.74 -15.44 6.38
C GLY A 34 8.80 -16.54 6.57
N SER A 35 9.89 -16.27 7.29
CA SER A 35 10.89 -17.27 7.63
C SER A 35 10.38 -18.26 8.69
N ALA A 36 11.00 -19.44 8.77
CA ALA A 36 10.66 -20.42 9.80
C ALA A 36 10.78 -19.81 11.22
N PRO A 37 9.88 -20.15 12.16
CA PRO A 37 9.86 -19.57 13.50
C PRO A 37 11.22 -19.65 14.21
N ASN A 38 11.59 -18.59 14.89
CA ASN A 38 12.81 -18.45 15.70
C ASN A 38 14.14 -18.68 14.94
N THR A 39 14.15 -18.45 13.60
CA THR A 39 15.39 -18.56 12.80
C THR A 39 16.13 -17.23 12.67
N HIS A 40 15.45 -16.09 12.88
CA HIS A 40 16.02 -14.75 12.86
C HIS A 40 16.20 -14.19 14.28
N THR A 41 16.92 -14.91 15.12
CA THR A 41 17.10 -14.55 16.53
C THR A 41 18.56 -14.58 16.94
N CYS A 42 18.93 -13.80 17.95
CA CYS A 42 20.24 -13.78 18.60
C CYS A 42 20.09 -13.43 20.07
N PRO A 43 21.15 -13.51 20.89
CA PRO A 43 21.07 -13.15 22.30
C PRO A 43 20.53 -11.74 22.59
N VAL A 44 20.72 -10.77 21.70
CA VAL A 44 20.21 -9.41 21.89
C VAL A 44 18.69 -9.38 21.74
N CYS A 45 18.14 -9.78 20.60
CA CYS A 45 16.68 -9.71 20.38
C CYS A 45 15.87 -10.77 21.14
N THR A 46 16.51 -11.72 21.81
CA THR A 46 15.89 -12.65 22.76
C THR A 46 16.11 -12.26 24.23
N GLY A 47 16.70 -11.07 24.49
CA GLY A 47 16.86 -10.53 25.82
C GLY A 47 17.75 -11.35 26.76
N MET A 48 18.77 -12.05 26.24
CA MET A 48 19.64 -12.88 27.07
C MET A 48 20.55 -12.03 27.97
N PRO A 49 20.79 -12.44 29.21
CA PRO A 49 21.64 -11.71 30.14
C PRO A 49 23.03 -11.43 29.57
N GLY A 50 23.50 -10.16 29.71
CA GLY A 50 24.80 -9.74 29.24
C GLY A 50 24.87 -9.29 27.79
N SER A 51 23.79 -9.41 27.02
CA SER A 51 23.71 -8.85 25.67
C SER A 51 23.41 -7.34 25.72
N LEU A 52 23.98 -6.58 24.79
CA LEU A 52 23.79 -5.13 24.71
C LEU A 52 23.21 -4.72 23.34
N PRO A 53 22.28 -3.78 23.30
CA PRO A 53 21.70 -3.25 22.07
C PRO A 53 22.73 -2.36 21.32
N VAL A 54 22.66 -2.38 19.97
CA VAL A 54 23.41 -1.45 19.11
C VAL A 54 22.46 -0.87 18.08
N LEU A 55 22.23 0.44 18.13
CA LEU A 55 21.25 1.13 17.30
C LEU A 55 21.59 1.05 15.81
N ASN A 56 20.62 0.64 15.01
CA ASN A 56 20.67 0.67 13.56
C ASN A 56 20.48 2.10 13.04
N LYS A 57 21.51 2.64 12.40
CA LYS A 57 21.49 4.01 11.86
C LYS A 57 20.37 4.23 10.83
N GLN A 58 20.06 3.24 10.01
CA GLN A 58 19.01 3.35 8.98
C GLN A 58 17.63 3.58 9.58
N VAL A 59 17.37 3.07 10.79
CA VAL A 59 16.12 3.32 11.53
C VAL A 59 15.96 4.81 11.84
N VAL A 60 17.02 5.45 12.31
CA VAL A 60 17.04 6.89 12.61
C VAL A 60 16.83 7.69 11.31
N GLU A 61 17.48 7.31 10.23
CA GLU A 61 17.36 7.99 8.93
C GLU A 61 15.94 7.87 8.37
N TYR A 62 15.30 6.70 8.45
CA TYR A 62 13.91 6.53 8.05
C TYR A 62 12.93 7.32 8.92
N ALA A 63 13.12 7.29 10.25
CA ALA A 63 12.28 8.07 11.16
C ALA A 63 12.36 9.57 10.88
N MET A 64 13.57 10.10 10.67
CA MET A 64 13.77 11.50 10.25
C MET A 64 13.12 11.80 8.89
N ALA A 65 13.29 10.92 7.90
CA ALA A 65 12.72 11.11 6.58
C ALA A 65 11.18 11.18 6.63
N VAL A 66 10.55 10.29 7.41
CA VAL A 66 9.10 10.30 7.64
C VAL A 66 8.67 11.59 8.35
N GLY A 67 9.39 11.99 9.41
CA GLY A 67 9.12 13.24 10.13
C GLY A 67 9.21 14.48 9.23
N VAL A 68 10.27 14.58 8.42
CA VAL A 68 10.43 15.69 7.45
C VAL A 68 9.28 15.72 6.44
N ALA A 69 8.90 14.56 5.89
CA ALA A 69 7.80 14.47 4.91
C ALA A 69 6.42 14.79 5.51
N MET A 70 6.26 14.65 6.83
CA MET A 70 5.05 14.99 7.59
C MET A 70 5.15 16.36 8.28
N ASN A 71 6.11 17.19 7.88
CA ASN A 71 6.33 18.54 8.41
C ASN A 71 6.56 18.60 9.93
N CYS A 72 7.12 17.54 10.51
CA CYS A 72 7.46 17.52 11.93
C CYS A 72 8.75 18.30 12.21
N GLU A 73 8.86 18.81 13.43
CA GLU A 73 10.11 19.24 14.00
C GLU A 73 10.95 18.02 14.40
N ILE A 74 12.24 18.03 14.07
CA ILE A 74 13.18 16.94 14.40
C ILE A 74 13.94 17.29 15.66
N ASN A 75 13.82 16.45 16.70
CA ASN A 75 14.63 16.58 17.90
C ASN A 75 16.09 16.17 17.60
N GLN A 76 16.97 17.15 17.53
CA GLN A 76 18.40 16.89 17.29
C GLN A 76 19.12 16.22 18.47
N TYR A 77 18.47 16.18 19.63
CA TYR A 77 18.89 15.39 20.78
C TYR A 77 17.70 14.54 21.27
N CYS A 78 17.77 13.26 21.05
CA CYS A 78 16.74 12.33 21.51
C CYS A 78 17.38 11.09 22.15
N LYS A 79 16.58 10.32 22.87
CA LYS A 79 17.05 9.13 23.59
C LYS A 79 15.96 8.08 23.65
N PHE A 80 16.37 6.86 23.95
CA PHE A 80 15.47 5.77 24.26
C PHE A 80 15.15 5.68 25.74
N ASP A 81 13.98 5.13 26.03
CA ASP A 81 13.47 4.82 27.36
C ASP A 81 13.04 3.35 27.41
N ARG A 82 12.99 2.75 28.59
CA ARG A 82 12.44 1.42 28.82
C ARG A 82 10.98 1.52 29.24
N LYS A 83 10.08 0.87 28.47
CA LYS A 83 8.69 0.64 28.79
C LYS A 83 8.54 -0.74 29.41
N ASN A 84 8.39 -0.82 30.74
CA ASN A 84 8.47 -2.09 31.45
C ASN A 84 7.12 -2.78 31.52
N TYR A 85 7.01 -3.97 30.96
CA TYR A 85 5.84 -4.85 31.10
C TYR A 85 6.23 -6.31 30.84
N PHE A 86 5.49 -7.24 31.45
CA PHE A 86 5.72 -8.66 31.31
C PHE A 86 4.71 -9.26 30.35
N TYR A 87 5.22 -9.81 29.26
CA TYR A 87 4.42 -10.59 28.31
C TYR A 87 5.31 -11.61 27.61
N PRO A 88 4.79 -12.81 27.21
CA PRO A 88 5.64 -13.86 26.64
C PRO A 88 6.37 -13.46 25.35
N ASP A 89 5.82 -12.55 24.57
CA ASP A 89 6.42 -12.04 23.34
C ASP A 89 7.42 -10.89 23.56
N ASN A 90 7.55 -10.42 24.81
CA ASN A 90 8.49 -9.39 25.22
C ASN A 90 9.64 -10.02 26.04
N PRO A 91 10.69 -10.58 25.37
CA PRO A 91 11.64 -11.50 26.02
C PRO A 91 12.49 -10.86 27.11
N GLN A 92 12.73 -9.57 27.05
CA GLN A 92 13.50 -8.84 28.06
C GLN A 92 12.64 -8.22 29.17
N ASN A 93 11.31 -8.40 29.11
CA ASN A 93 10.33 -7.83 30.03
C ASN A 93 10.26 -6.29 30.02
N TYR A 94 10.82 -5.65 29.03
CA TYR A 94 10.66 -4.24 28.69
C TYR A 94 10.78 -4.07 27.17
N GLN A 95 10.18 -3.04 26.68
CA GLN A 95 10.32 -2.60 25.27
C GLN A 95 11.18 -1.34 25.26
N ILE A 96 12.17 -1.29 24.39
CA ILE A 96 12.93 -0.06 24.15
C ILE A 96 12.12 0.82 23.20
N SER A 97 11.77 2.01 23.67
CA SER A 97 10.92 2.99 22.99
C SER A 97 11.39 4.42 23.32
N GLN A 98 10.62 5.43 22.98
CA GLN A 98 10.90 6.82 23.33
C GLN A 98 9.66 7.46 23.95
N LEU A 99 9.74 7.96 25.17
CA LEU A 99 8.64 8.68 25.81
C LEU A 99 8.93 10.18 25.96
N TYR A 100 10.07 10.51 26.55
CA TYR A 100 10.34 11.89 26.96
C TYR A 100 10.96 12.75 25.86
N LEU A 101 11.70 12.14 24.95
CA LEU A 101 12.39 12.82 23.86
C LEU A 101 12.24 12.01 22.56
N PRO A 102 11.03 12.00 21.98
CA PRO A 102 10.80 11.35 20.69
C PRO A 102 11.62 12.01 19.58
N ILE A 103 11.88 11.29 18.51
CA ILE A 103 12.69 11.82 17.40
C ILE A 103 11.99 12.96 16.65
N CYS A 104 10.66 12.95 16.55
CA CYS A 104 9.90 14.00 15.86
C CYS A 104 8.68 14.42 16.69
N HIS A 105 8.24 15.67 16.52
CA HIS A 105 7.03 16.22 17.14
C HIS A 105 6.42 17.34 16.29
N ASP A 106 5.21 17.79 16.65
CA ASP A 106 4.52 18.97 16.10
C ASP A 106 4.49 19.01 14.57
N GLY A 107 4.06 17.93 13.95
CA GLY A 107 3.89 17.83 12.51
C GLY A 107 2.46 17.99 12.03
N GLY A 108 2.25 17.72 10.75
CA GLY A 108 0.91 17.70 10.18
C GLY A 108 0.89 17.30 8.71
N ILE A 109 -0.19 16.65 8.32
CA ILE A 109 -0.47 16.29 6.93
C ILE A 109 -1.85 16.79 6.49
N GLU A 110 -1.92 17.33 5.27
CA GLU A 110 -3.18 17.74 4.65
C GLU A 110 -3.87 16.53 4.06
N ILE A 111 -5.12 16.31 4.44
CA ILE A 111 -6.03 15.33 3.85
C ILE A 111 -7.10 16.04 3.02
N GLU A 112 -7.71 15.31 2.09
CA GLU A 112 -8.83 15.78 1.27
C GLU A 112 -9.98 14.78 1.36
N THR A 113 -11.17 15.27 1.68
CA THR A 113 -12.41 14.49 1.83
C THR A 113 -13.52 15.13 1.04
N SER A 114 -14.71 14.55 1.07
CA SER A 114 -15.92 15.14 0.47
C SER A 114 -16.28 16.51 1.06
N GLU A 115 -15.84 16.81 2.29
CA GLU A 115 -16.06 18.11 2.97
C GLU A 115 -14.94 19.14 2.67
N GLY A 116 -13.90 18.76 1.94
CA GLY A 116 -12.78 19.63 1.56
C GLY A 116 -11.46 19.23 2.19
N LYS A 117 -10.51 20.17 2.19
CA LYS A 117 -9.16 19.98 2.72
C LYS A 117 -9.09 20.28 4.21
N LYS A 118 -8.32 19.48 4.92
CA LYS A 118 -8.09 19.62 6.36
C LYS A 118 -6.69 19.17 6.73
N THR A 119 -6.01 19.89 7.60
CA THR A 119 -4.74 19.45 8.18
C THR A 119 -5.02 18.65 9.45
N ILE A 120 -4.43 17.45 9.53
CA ILE A 120 -4.40 16.63 10.73
C ILE A 120 -3.03 16.76 11.36
N GLY A 121 -2.99 17.18 12.62
CA GLY A 121 -1.75 17.32 13.39
C GLY A 121 -1.12 15.97 13.68
N ILE A 122 0.20 15.95 13.69
CA ILE A 122 1.03 14.84 14.21
C ILE A 122 1.59 15.31 15.54
N HIS A 123 1.19 14.65 16.62
CA HIS A 123 1.67 14.95 17.97
C HIS A 123 3.14 14.61 18.09
N GLU A 124 3.50 13.36 17.75
CA GLU A 124 4.86 12.87 17.78
C GLU A 124 5.07 11.68 16.84
N ILE A 125 6.34 11.42 16.52
CA ILE A 125 6.81 10.15 15.96
C ILE A 125 7.96 9.68 16.83
N HIS A 126 7.88 8.44 17.31
CA HIS A 126 8.95 7.85 18.09
C HIS A 126 9.38 6.50 17.51
N MET A 127 10.64 6.14 17.80
CA MET A 127 11.20 4.85 17.40
C MET A 127 11.04 3.85 18.52
N GLU A 128 10.74 2.60 18.17
CA GLU A 128 10.64 1.50 19.11
C GLU A 128 10.96 0.14 18.46
N GLU A 129 11.07 -0.90 19.26
CA GLU A 129 11.20 -2.27 18.78
C GLU A 129 9.85 -3.00 18.80
N ASP A 130 9.59 -3.87 17.81
CA ASP A 130 8.40 -4.72 17.84
C ASP A 130 8.60 -5.91 18.81
N ALA A 131 7.49 -6.40 19.34
CA ALA A 131 7.44 -7.62 20.16
C ALA A 131 7.46 -8.87 19.26
N GLY A 132 7.68 -10.04 19.85
CA GLY A 132 7.53 -11.32 19.19
C GLY A 132 6.07 -11.59 18.79
N LYS A 133 5.82 -12.76 18.24
CA LYS A 133 4.48 -13.22 17.85
C LYS A 133 4.04 -14.36 18.73
N LEU A 134 2.83 -14.28 19.28
CA LEU A 134 2.16 -15.38 19.97
C LEU A 134 1.24 -16.11 19.00
N VAL A 135 1.35 -17.44 19.00
CA VAL A 135 0.44 -18.33 18.29
C VAL A 135 -0.23 -19.21 19.32
N HIS A 136 -1.51 -18.99 19.55
CA HIS A 136 -2.33 -19.80 20.44
C HIS A 136 -2.77 -21.07 19.70
N ASP A 137 -2.61 -22.21 20.33
CA ASP A 137 -3.11 -23.48 19.81
C ASP A 137 -4.54 -23.69 20.31
N ASP A 138 -5.48 -23.93 19.37
CA ASP A 138 -6.90 -24.17 19.73
C ASP A 138 -7.17 -25.57 20.29
N TRP A 139 -6.22 -26.51 20.16
CA TRP A 139 -6.35 -27.90 20.55
C TRP A 139 -5.59 -28.23 21.85
N GLU A 140 -4.47 -27.57 22.07
CA GLU A 140 -3.66 -27.71 23.27
C GLU A 140 -3.67 -26.38 24.03
N ASP A 141 -3.75 -26.43 25.36
CA ASP A 141 -3.70 -25.24 26.21
C ASP A 141 -2.25 -24.70 26.29
N VAL A 142 -1.71 -24.34 25.14
CA VAL A 142 -0.35 -23.80 24.98
C VAL A 142 -0.33 -22.60 24.05
N SER A 143 0.66 -21.75 24.26
CA SER A 143 0.98 -20.65 23.36
C SER A 143 2.42 -20.81 22.86
N LEU A 144 2.60 -20.84 21.56
CA LEU A 144 3.92 -20.85 20.92
C LEU A 144 4.40 -19.41 20.74
N VAL A 145 5.69 -19.19 20.95
CA VAL A 145 6.31 -17.87 20.83
C VAL A 145 7.31 -17.88 19.68
N ASP A 146 7.11 -16.99 18.71
CA ASP A 146 8.04 -16.73 17.61
C ASP A 146 8.71 -15.37 17.79
N TYR A 147 10.02 -15.36 18.04
CA TYR A 147 10.82 -14.16 18.22
C TYR A 147 11.44 -13.59 16.92
N ASN A 148 11.07 -14.11 15.74
CA ASN A 148 11.55 -13.54 14.48
C ASN A 148 11.20 -12.05 14.35
N ARG A 149 10.01 -11.65 14.82
CA ARG A 149 9.58 -10.25 14.82
C ARG A 149 10.19 -9.42 15.97
N SER A 150 10.54 -10.04 17.10
CA SER A 150 11.12 -9.32 18.25
C SER A 150 12.34 -8.51 17.84
N GLY A 151 12.29 -7.19 18.09
CA GLY A 151 13.34 -6.25 17.70
C GLY A 151 13.26 -5.77 16.23
N VAL A 152 12.21 -6.09 15.48
CA VAL A 152 11.96 -5.46 14.18
C VAL A 152 11.73 -3.96 14.41
N PRO A 153 12.36 -3.06 13.63
CA PRO A 153 12.24 -1.63 13.86
C PRO A 153 10.83 -1.14 13.57
N LEU A 154 10.28 -0.40 14.52
CA LEU A 154 9.01 0.32 14.40
C LEU A 154 9.22 1.82 14.53
N ILE A 155 8.36 2.57 13.87
CA ILE A 155 7.98 3.91 14.28
C ILE A 155 6.49 3.92 14.66
N GLU A 156 6.17 4.58 15.74
CA GLU A 156 4.81 4.90 16.10
C GLU A 156 4.53 6.38 15.78
N ILE A 157 3.47 6.61 15.00
CA ILE A 157 3.03 7.94 14.57
C ILE A 157 1.74 8.24 15.31
N VAL A 158 1.79 9.21 16.22
CA VAL A 158 0.65 9.61 17.04
C VAL A 158 0.04 10.87 16.45
N SER A 159 -1.23 10.82 16.04
CA SER A 159 -1.95 11.99 15.56
C SER A 159 -2.53 12.81 16.69
N GLU A 160 -2.75 14.11 16.45
CA GLU A 160 -3.68 14.90 17.27
C GLU A 160 -5.12 14.40 17.10
N PRO A 161 -6.03 14.62 18.08
CA PRO A 161 -7.42 14.19 18.01
C PRO A 161 -8.27 15.11 17.11
N ASP A 162 -7.80 15.34 15.91
CA ASP A 162 -8.38 16.31 14.97
C ASP A 162 -9.45 15.71 14.08
N MET A 163 -9.46 14.38 13.90
CA MET A 163 -10.39 13.70 12.99
C MET A 163 -11.80 13.62 13.60
N ARG A 164 -12.81 13.70 12.73
CA ARG A 164 -14.24 13.75 13.12
C ARG A 164 -15.10 12.67 12.47
N SER A 165 -14.56 11.97 11.47
CA SER A 165 -15.30 10.96 10.71
C SER A 165 -14.42 9.79 10.28
N ALA A 166 -15.05 8.67 9.93
CA ALA A 166 -14.36 7.53 9.33
C ALA A 166 -13.70 7.91 7.98
N GLU A 167 -14.33 8.80 7.19
CA GLU A 167 -13.77 9.30 5.93
C GLU A 167 -12.45 10.03 6.15
N GLU A 168 -12.39 10.92 7.15
CA GLU A 168 -11.16 11.64 7.51
C GLU A 168 -10.05 10.67 7.97
N VAL A 169 -10.40 9.64 8.76
CA VAL A 169 -9.46 8.61 9.21
C VAL A 169 -8.89 7.82 8.03
N ILE A 170 -9.73 7.39 7.10
CA ILE A 170 -9.28 6.66 5.91
C ILE A 170 -8.39 7.54 5.03
N ALA A 171 -8.77 8.80 4.81
CA ALA A 171 -7.97 9.75 4.05
C ALA A 171 -6.59 9.99 4.71
N TYR A 172 -6.56 10.11 6.04
CA TYR A 172 -5.33 10.24 6.81
C TYR A 172 -4.42 9.00 6.66
N LEU A 173 -4.96 7.81 6.89
CA LEU A 173 -4.20 6.56 6.80
C LEU A 173 -3.68 6.29 5.39
N ASP A 174 -4.49 6.59 4.37
CA ASP A 174 -4.07 6.42 2.98
C ASP A 174 -2.94 7.39 2.62
N LYS A 175 -3.05 8.64 3.05
CA LYS A 175 -2.01 9.66 2.87
C LYS A 175 -0.71 9.29 3.58
N LEU A 176 -0.80 8.86 4.84
CA LEU A 176 0.33 8.42 5.64
C LEU A 176 1.02 7.22 4.96
N ARG A 177 0.25 6.20 4.58
CA ARG A 177 0.76 5.04 3.85
C ARG A 177 1.51 5.44 2.59
N MET A 178 0.95 6.33 1.77
CA MET A 178 1.59 6.82 0.56
C MET A 178 2.91 7.53 0.84
N ILE A 179 2.96 8.40 1.85
CA ILE A 179 4.19 9.09 2.23
C ILE A 179 5.28 8.07 2.58
N VAL A 180 4.96 7.13 3.46
CA VAL A 180 5.93 6.13 3.96
C VAL A 180 6.41 5.19 2.84
N GLN A 181 5.51 4.75 1.96
CA GLN A 181 5.86 3.92 0.80
C GLN A 181 6.72 4.67 -0.21
N TYR A 182 6.40 5.93 -0.52
CA TYR A 182 7.20 6.73 -1.45
C TYR A 182 8.61 7.04 -0.92
N LEU A 183 8.76 7.17 0.39
CA LEU A 183 10.07 7.27 1.05
C LEU A 183 10.86 5.94 1.00
N GLY A 184 10.21 4.84 0.67
CA GLY A 184 10.81 3.51 0.76
C GLY A 184 11.08 3.06 2.20
N ALA A 185 10.42 3.68 3.18
CA ALA A 185 10.63 3.41 4.60
C ALA A 185 9.87 2.17 5.09
N SER A 186 8.77 1.78 4.42
CA SER A 186 8.00 0.56 4.69
C SER A 186 7.15 0.17 3.47
N ASP A 187 6.74 -1.09 3.39
CA ASP A 187 5.74 -1.58 2.44
C ASP A 187 4.30 -1.33 2.92
N CYS A 188 4.12 -1.06 4.21
CA CYS A 188 2.83 -0.73 4.83
C CYS A 188 1.71 -1.75 4.56
N LYS A 189 2.02 -3.04 4.58
CA LYS A 189 1.06 -4.13 4.39
C LYS A 189 0.35 -4.47 5.71
N MET A 190 -0.92 -4.13 5.83
CA MET A 190 -1.70 -4.45 7.03
C MET A 190 -1.87 -5.95 7.24
N GLN A 191 -1.98 -6.74 6.17
CA GLN A 191 -2.14 -8.21 6.22
C GLN A 191 -0.90 -8.91 6.79
N GLU A 192 0.28 -8.37 6.57
CA GLU A 192 1.55 -8.87 7.10
C GLU A 192 1.90 -8.24 8.45
N GLY A 193 1.15 -7.21 8.87
CA GLY A 193 1.33 -6.49 10.14
C GLY A 193 2.38 -5.39 10.09
N SER A 194 2.94 -5.07 8.90
CA SER A 194 3.92 -3.99 8.75
C SER A 194 3.31 -2.58 8.86
N MET A 195 1.98 -2.48 8.88
CA MET A 195 1.23 -1.28 9.28
C MET A 195 0.06 -1.68 10.16
N ARG A 196 -0.09 -1.06 11.32
CA ARG A 196 -1.18 -1.28 12.27
C ARG A 196 -1.70 0.08 12.74
N ALA A 197 -2.99 0.18 13.01
CA ALA A 197 -3.58 1.40 13.52
C ALA A 197 -4.50 1.10 14.71
N ASP A 198 -4.25 1.75 15.82
CA ASP A 198 -5.11 1.77 16.98
C ASP A 198 -5.95 3.06 16.96
N VAL A 199 -7.25 2.93 17.19
CA VAL A 199 -8.20 4.05 17.09
C VAL A 199 -8.60 4.51 18.46
N ASN A 200 -8.25 5.73 18.82
CA ASN A 200 -8.70 6.42 20.02
C ASN A 200 -9.92 7.26 19.67
N LEU A 201 -11.08 6.94 20.26
CA LEU A 201 -12.36 7.57 19.94
C LEU A 201 -13.10 8.01 21.19
N SER A 202 -13.67 9.21 21.15
CA SER A 202 -14.66 9.70 22.10
C SER A 202 -15.79 10.43 21.38
N VAL A 203 -16.92 10.57 22.07
CA VAL A 203 -18.09 11.32 21.59
C VAL A 203 -18.41 12.45 22.54
N ARG A 204 -18.72 13.64 22.01
CA ARG A 204 -19.18 14.80 22.77
C ARG A 204 -20.35 15.50 22.09
N GLU A 205 -21.08 16.32 22.82
CA GLU A 205 -22.11 17.19 22.22
C GLU A 205 -21.42 18.23 21.33
N VAL A 206 -22.02 18.52 20.16
CA VAL A 206 -21.50 19.53 19.25
C VAL A 206 -21.34 20.88 19.95
N GLY A 207 -20.15 21.45 19.84
CA GLY A 207 -19.78 22.71 20.50
C GLY A 207 -19.30 22.59 21.94
N ALA A 208 -19.26 21.39 22.54
CA ALA A 208 -18.63 21.16 23.83
C ALA A 208 -17.11 21.39 23.73
N LYS A 209 -16.52 22.03 24.74
CA LYS A 209 -15.07 22.28 24.80
C LYS A 209 -14.29 21.07 25.30
N GLU A 210 -14.88 20.32 26.20
CA GLU A 210 -14.27 19.14 26.83
C GLU A 210 -14.43 17.92 25.94
N PHE A 211 -13.42 17.06 25.92
CA PHE A 211 -13.51 15.76 25.24
C PHE A 211 -14.42 14.82 26.04
N GLY A 212 -15.06 13.88 25.34
CA GLY A 212 -15.74 12.75 25.97
C GLY A 212 -14.76 11.72 26.54
N THR A 213 -15.29 10.67 27.15
CA THR A 213 -14.47 9.55 27.64
C THR A 213 -13.93 8.74 26.45
N ARG A 214 -12.62 8.61 26.39
CA ARG A 214 -11.91 7.90 25.30
C ARG A 214 -12.00 6.39 25.48
N THR A 215 -12.27 5.69 24.37
CA THR A 215 -12.02 4.26 24.21
C THR A 215 -10.93 4.04 23.16
N GLU A 216 -10.11 3.03 23.36
CA GLU A 216 -9.07 2.61 22.42
C GLU A 216 -9.52 1.32 21.72
N MET A 217 -9.57 1.31 20.40
CA MET A 217 -9.93 0.12 19.63
C MET A 217 -8.71 -0.49 18.95
N LYS A 218 -8.49 -1.78 19.19
CA LYS A 218 -7.37 -2.57 18.68
C LYS A 218 -7.84 -3.72 17.79
N ASN A 219 -6.87 -4.36 17.12
CA ASN A 219 -7.05 -5.55 16.28
C ASN A 219 -7.92 -5.29 15.03
N ILE A 220 -7.65 -4.22 14.33
CA ILE A 220 -8.39 -3.84 13.14
C ILE A 220 -7.51 -4.09 11.92
N GLY A 221 -7.87 -5.10 11.11
CA GLY A 221 -7.02 -5.64 10.04
C GLY A 221 -7.13 -4.98 8.68
N SER A 222 -7.95 -3.95 8.50
CA SER A 222 -8.09 -3.25 7.21
C SER A 222 -8.70 -1.86 7.37
N PHE A 223 -8.47 -0.98 6.39
CA PHE A 223 -9.10 0.35 6.37
C PHE A 223 -10.63 0.28 6.39
N LYS A 224 -11.21 -0.70 5.68
CA LYS A 224 -12.67 -0.92 5.70
C LYS A 224 -13.17 -1.34 7.09
N ALA A 225 -12.40 -2.18 7.79
CA ALA A 225 -12.73 -2.58 9.14
C ALA A 225 -12.59 -1.40 10.12
N ILE A 226 -11.60 -0.51 9.94
CA ILE A 226 -11.45 0.72 10.72
C ILE A 226 -12.69 1.61 10.59
N ALA A 227 -13.19 1.83 9.37
CA ALA A 227 -14.39 2.62 9.16
C ALA A 227 -15.61 2.02 9.90
N ARG A 228 -15.84 0.70 9.78
CA ARG A 228 -16.92 0.02 10.49
C ARG A 228 -16.77 0.10 12.03
N ALA A 229 -15.56 -0.06 12.51
CA ALA A 229 -15.27 0.02 13.94
C ALA A 229 -15.58 1.42 14.51
N ILE A 230 -15.20 2.48 13.79
CA ILE A 230 -15.51 3.86 14.16
C ILE A 230 -17.02 4.11 14.20
N GLU A 231 -17.74 3.69 13.15
CA GLU A 231 -19.20 3.86 13.08
C GLU A 231 -19.90 3.12 14.21
N ALA A 232 -19.54 1.86 14.45
CA ALA A 232 -20.14 1.04 15.52
C ALA A 232 -19.84 1.59 16.91
N GLU A 233 -18.61 2.01 17.18
CA GLU A 233 -18.21 2.55 18.49
C GLU A 233 -18.84 3.93 18.74
N THR A 234 -18.93 4.78 17.71
CA THR A 234 -19.64 6.06 17.80
C THR A 234 -21.10 5.85 18.20
N ALA A 235 -21.80 4.94 17.50
CA ALA A 235 -23.19 4.61 17.83
C ALA A 235 -23.33 4.07 19.26
N ARG A 236 -22.47 3.14 19.68
CA ARG A 236 -22.47 2.58 21.04
C ARG A 236 -22.30 3.66 22.11
N GLN A 237 -21.35 4.59 21.93
CA GLN A 237 -21.12 5.66 22.90
C GLN A 237 -22.30 6.65 22.99
N ILE A 238 -22.91 6.98 21.84
CA ILE A 238 -24.10 7.83 21.79
C ILE A 238 -25.27 7.15 22.53
N ASP A 239 -25.53 5.87 22.27
CA ASP A 239 -26.59 5.10 22.94
C ASP A 239 -26.41 5.07 24.46
N LEU A 240 -25.18 4.86 24.95
CA LEU A 240 -24.87 4.92 26.40
C LEU A 240 -25.17 6.31 26.97
N ILE A 241 -24.70 7.37 26.32
CA ILE A 241 -24.92 8.75 26.80
C ILE A 241 -26.41 9.11 26.83
N GLU A 242 -27.17 8.73 25.77
CA GLU A 242 -28.61 9.01 25.69
C GLU A 242 -29.43 8.18 26.69
N SER A 243 -28.97 6.97 27.02
CA SER A 243 -29.60 6.14 28.11
C SER A 243 -29.25 6.63 29.52
N GLY A 244 -28.36 7.62 29.66
CA GLY A 244 -27.91 8.16 30.93
C GLY A 244 -26.79 7.34 31.58
N GLU A 245 -26.22 6.41 30.84
CA GLU A 245 -25.06 5.64 31.26
C GLU A 245 -23.76 6.39 30.95
N LYS A 246 -22.66 5.96 31.59
CA LYS A 246 -21.35 6.56 31.36
C LYS A 246 -20.50 5.67 30.45
N VAL A 247 -19.83 6.29 29.49
CA VAL A 247 -18.77 5.63 28.76
C VAL A 247 -17.60 5.36 29.73
N VAL A 248 -17.08 4.15 29.73
CA VAL A 248 -15.90 3.75 30.51
C VAL A 248 -14.65 3.86 29.65
N GLN A 249 -13.58 4.39 30.24
CA GLN A 249 -12.27 4.42 29.52
C GLN A 249 -11.67 3.02 29.55
N GLU A 250 -11.62 2.38 28.39
CA GLU A 250 -11.19 0.99 28.24
C GLU A 250 -10.55 0.74 26.86
N THR A 251 -9.74 -0.32 26.79
CA THR A 251 -9.27 -0.89 25.52
C THR A 251 -10.28 -1.94 25.06
N ARG A 252 -10.70 -1.83 23.80
CA ARG A 252 -11.69 -2.70 23.17
C ARG A 252 -11.09 -3.42 21.97
N ARG A 253 -11.45 -4.68 21.79
CA ARG A 253 -11.07 -5.47 20.62
C ARG A 253 -12.19 -5.48 19.60
N TRP A 254 -11.87 -5.13 18.35
CA TRP A 254 -12.81 -5.21 17.24
C TRP A 254 -12.98 -6.65 16.77
N ASN A 255 -14.21 -7.07 16.54
CA ASN A 255 -14.58 -8.32 15.87
C ASN A 255 -15.27 -7.95 14.55
N ASP A 256 -14.52 -8.11 13.45
CA ASP A 256 -14.98 -7.67 12.13
C ASP A 256 -16.11 -8.54 11.57
N ASP A 257 -16.10 -9.85 11.86
CA ASP A 257 -17.12 -10.80 11.38
C ASP A 257 -18.49 -10.53 12.03
N GLN A 258 -18.49 -10.09 13.29
CA GLN A 258 -19.70 -9.83 14.06
C GLN A 258 -20.09 -8.35 14.08
N GLY A 259 -19.20 -7.45 13.65
CA GLY A 259 -19.47 -6.02 13.55
C GLY A 259 -19.61 -5.31 14.90
N TYR A 260 -18.97 -5.79 15.97
CA TYR A 260 -18.96 -5.14 17.27
C TYR A 260 -17.58 -5.21 17.96
N SER A 261 -17.41 -4.38 19.00
CA SER A 261 -16.23 -4.41 19.86
C SER A 261 -16.59 -4.92 21.26
N TYR A 262 -15.64 -5.55 21.95
CA TYR A 262 -15.78 -5.97 23.34
C TYR A 262 -14.60 -5.49 24.19
N ALA A 263 -14.87 -5.21 25.46
CA ALA A 263 -13.84 -4.76 26.39
C ALA A 263 -12.78 -5.84 26.62
N MET A 264 -11.51 -5.47 26.55
CA MET A 264 -10.39 -6.35 26.88
C MET A 264 -9.94 -6.13 28.33
N ARG A 265 -9.79 -4.87 28.74
CA ARG A 265 -9.39 -4.46 30.09
C ARG A 265 -9.88 -3.05 30.37
N SER A 266 -10.13 -2.75 31.64
CA SER A 266 -10.50 -1.42 32.07
C SER A 266 -9.28 -0.60 32.52
N LYS A 267 -9.50 0.69 32.80
CA LYS A 267 -8.47 1.59 33.33
C LYS A 267 -7.93 1.13 34.71
N GLU A 268 -8.70 0.39 35.48
CA GLU A 268 -8.28 -0.17 36.77
C GLU A 268 -7.16 -1.22 36.61
N ASP A 269 -7.09 -1.85 35.40
CA ASP A 269 -6.03 -2.79 35.01
C ASP A 269 -4.87 -2.10 34.30
N ALA A 270 -4.88 -0.76 34.16
CA ALA A 270 -3.81 -0.03 33.48
C ALA A 270 -2.49 -0.20 34.23
N GLN A 271 -1.52 -0.81 33.57
CA GLN A 271 -0.19 -0.99 34.15
C GLN A 271 0.56 0.34 34.13
N ASP A 272 1.19 0.68 35.24
CA ASP A 272 2.25 1.69 35.29
C ASP A 272 3.51 1.08 34.65
N TYR A 273 3.87 1.54 33.44
CA TYR A 273 5.04 1.05 32.72
C TYR A 273 6.37 1.47 33.34
N ARG A 274 6.39 2.31 34.38
CA ARG A 274 7.58 2.72 35.11
C ARG A 274 8.75 3.06 34.19
N TYR A 275 8.50 3.98 33.26
CA TYR A 275 9.49 4.43 32.30
C TYR A 275 10.75 4.99 32.97
N PHE A 276 11.91 4.65 32.43
CA PHE A 276 13.17 5.27 32.74
C PHE A 276 14.09 5.23 31.53
N PRO A 277 15.12 6.13 31.43
CA PRO A 277 16.04 6.14 30.30
C PRO A 277 16.72 4.78 30.09
N GLU A 278 16.84 4.36 28.84
CA GLU A 278 17.57 3.14 28.47
C GLU A 278 19.08 3.33 28.74
N PRO A 279 19.68 2.62 29.72
CA PRO A 279 21.05 2.88 30.13
C PRO A 279 22.11 2.34 29.17
N ASP A 280 21.73 1.37 28.32
CA ASP A 280 22.65 0.68 27.41
C ASP A 280 22.75 1.35 26.04
N LEU A 281 21.95 2.40 25.80
CA LEU A 281 22.00 3.20 24.59
C LEU A 281 22.36 4.64 24.90
N VAL A 282 23.36 5.17 24.22
CA VAL A 282 23.71 6.59 24.30
C VAL A 282 22.64 7.45 23.61
N PRO A 283 22.45 8.71 24.06
CA PRO A 283 21.59 9.64 23.35
C PRO A 283 22.00 9.81 21.89
N ILE A 284 20.99 10.00 21.03
CA ILE A 284 21.19 10.26 19.61
C ILE A 284 21.38 11.76 19.44
N VAL A 285 22.50 12.16 18.81
CA VAL A 285 22.78 13.55 18.47
C VAL A 285 22.74 13.67 16.95
N ILE A 286 21.78 14.41 16.44
CA ILE A 286 21.57 14.64 15.01
C ILE A 286 22.19 15.99 14.65
N SER A 287 23.27 15.99 13.84
CA SER A 287 23.88 17.22 13.38
C SER A 287 23.05 17.91 12.29
N ASP A 288 23.28 19.22 12.12
CA ASP A 288 22.63 19.99 11.06
C ASP A 288 22.92 19.41 9.67
N GLU A 289 24.17 18.96 9.45
CA GLU A 289 24.59 18.34 8.17
C GLU A 289 23.86 17.01 7.94
N TRP A 290 23.65 16.21 9.00
CA TRP A 290 22.91 14.95 8.87
C TRP A 290 21.44 15.21 8.55
N LEU A 291 20.81 16.13 9.27
CA LEU A 291 19.42 16.52 9.02
C LEU A 291 19.25 17.13 7.62
N GLN A 292 20.19 18.00 7.20
CA GLN A 292 20.13 18.61 5.87
C GLN A 292 20.24 17.56 4.77
N ARG A 293 21.14 16.58 4.92
CA ARG A 293 21.26 15.46 3.98
C ARG A 293 19.96 14.68 3.84
N ILE A 294 19.24 14.42 4.95
CA ILE A 294 17.93 13.74 4.91
C ILE A 294 16.90 14.60 4.18
N LYS A 295 16.89 15.92 4.42
CA LYS A 295 15.99 16.84 3.69
C LYS A 295 16.27 16.85 2.19
N ASP A 296 17.53 16.91 1.80
CA ASP A 296 17.96 16.95 0.40
C ASP A 296 17.75 15.62 -0.33
N SER A 297 17.69 14.51 0.40
CA SER A 297 17.46 13.17 -0.14
C SER A 297 15.98 12.77 -0.23
N GLN A 298 15.04 13.65 0.13
CA GLN A 298 13.61 13.37 0.02
C GLN A 298 13.23 13.08 -1.44
N PRO A 299 12.60 11.95 -1.75
CA PRO A 299 12.10 11.69 -3.08
C PRO A 299 10.90 12.58 -3.39
N GLU A 300 10.60 12.72 -4.67
CA GLU A 300 9.35 13.33 -5.10
C GLU A 300 8.16 12.49 -4.61
N LEU A 301 7.29 13.10 -3.79
CA LEU A 301 6.13 12.44 -3.24
C LEU A 301 4.96 12.39 -4.25
N ARG A 302 3.95 11.60 -3.94
CA ARG A 302 2.81 11.29 -4.82
C ARG A 302 2.16 12.52 -5.45
N GLU A 303 1.86 13.56 -4.67
CA GLU A 303 1.16 14.74 -5.16
C GLU A 303 1.97 15.52 -6.20
N ALA A 304 3.26 15.69 -5.95
CA ALA A 304 4.16 16.32 -6.90
C ALA A 304 4.27 15.50 -8.19
N LYS A 305 4.42 14.15 -8.08
CA LYS A 305 4.42 13.27 -9.24
C LYS A 305 3.10 13.34 -10.02
N ARG A 306 1.95 13.31 -9.33
CA ARG A 306 0.64 13.41 -9.95
C ARG A 306 0.50 14.70 -10.78
N GLN A 307 0.92 15.83 -10.22
CA GLN A 307 0.92 17.09 -10.94
C GLN A 307 1.88 17.07 -12.13
N ARG A 308 3.10 16.58 -11.92
CA ARG A 308 4.09 16.47 -13.00
C ARG A 308 3.63 15.55 -14.14
N TYR A 309 2.93 14.45 -13.87
CA TYR A 309 2.41 13.57 -14.93
C TYR A 309 1.37 14.26 -15.81
N GLN A 310 0.59 15.17 -15.24
CA GLN A 310 -0.34 15.99 -16.02
C GLN A 310 0.41 17.06 -16.84
N ASP A 311 1.35 17.75 -16.24
CA ASP A 311 2.05 18.88 -16.85
C ASP A 311 3.08 18.45 -17.92
N GLU A 312 3.89 17.44 -17.63
CA GLU A 312 4.99 17.00 -18.50
C GLU A 312 4.55 15.95 -19.52
N PHE A 313 3.73 14.98 -19.10
CA PHE A 313 3.32 13.86 -19.96
C PHE A 313 1.94 14.05 -20.58
N GLY A 314 1.21 15.11 -20.22
CA GLY A 314 -0.12 15.42 -20.74
C GLY A 314 -1.15 14.33 -20.42
N LEU A 315 -0.99 13.63 -19.30
CA LEU A 315 -1.92 12.60 -18.87
C LEU A 315 -3.18 13.24 -18.22
N PRO A 316 -4.36 12.62 -18.42
CA PRO A 316 -5.54 13.00 -17.66
C PRO A 316 -5.32 12.84 -16.14
N GLU A 317 -5.99 13.65 -15.33
CA GLU A 317 -5.92 13.55 -13.87
C GLU A 317 -6.24 12.13 -13.35
N TYR A 318 -7.23 11.48 -13.93
CA TYR A 318 -7.61 10.11 -13.59
C TYR A 318 -6.45 9.13 -13.78
N ASP A 319 -5.75 9.21 -14.93
CA ASP A 319 -4.60 8.36 -15.24
C ASP A 319 -3.45 8.64 -14.26
N ALA A 320 -3.14 9.92 -14.03
CA ALA A 320 -2.10 10.32 -13.08
C ALA A 320 -2.39 9.84 -11.65
N ASN A 321 -3.65 9.87 -11.22
CA ASN A 321 -4.07 9.36 -9.92
C ASN A 321 -3.83 7.84 -9.78
N ILE A 322 -4.18 7.05 -10.80
CA ILE A 322 -3.98 5.58 -10.75
C ILE A 322 -2.50 5.23 -10.81
N LEU A 323 -1.75 5.82 -11.74
CA LEU A 323 -0.31 5.53 -11.89
C LEU A 323 0.51 5.90 -10.65
N THR A 324 0.07 6.90 -9.88
CA THR A 324 0.74 7.32 -8.64
C THR A 324 0.13 6.70 -7.38
N SER A 325 -0.87 5.82 -7.50
CA SER A 325 -1.51 5.18 -6.34
C SER A 325 -0.62 4.15 -5.62
N ALA A 326 0.47 3.73 -6.25
CA ALA A 326 1.49 2.87 -5.68
C ALA A 326 2.87 3.30 -6.21
N LYS A 327 3.87 3.28 -5.33
CA LYS A 327 5.24 3.68 -5.72
C LYS A 327 5.79 2.85 -6.87
N LYS A 328 5.65 1.52 -6.80
CA LYS A 328 6.14 0.60 -7.82
C LYS A 328 5.50 0.87 -9.19
N MET A 329 4.21 1.16 -9.23
CA MET A 329 3.50 1.53 -10.46
C MET A 329 4.08 2.81 -11.07
N ALA A 330 4.32 3.84 -10.25
CA ALA A 330 4.93 5.10 -10.69
C ALA A 330 6.37 4.88 -11.19
N ASP A 331 7.17 4.10 -10.47
CA ASP A 331 8.55 3.81 -10.86
C ASP A 331 8.62 3.07 -12.21
N VAL A 332 7.77 2.06 -12.43
CA VAL A 332 7.69 1.33 -13.71
C VAL A 332 7.21 2.25 -14.84
N PHE A 333 6.21 3.10 -14.56
CA PHE A 333 5.73 4.07 -15.54
C PHE A 333 6.85 5.03 -15.99
N GLU A 334 7.57 5.63 -15.06
CA GLU A 334 8.66 6.57 -15.37
C GLU A 334 9.81 5.89 -16.10
N ALA A 335 10.26 4.73 -15.61
CA ALA A 335 11.37 4.01 -16.23
C ALA A 335 11.02 3.54 -17.64
N THR A 336 9.83 2.97 -17.85
CA THR A 336 9.38 2.56 -19.19
C THR A 336 9.23 3.76 -20.14
N THR A 337 8.67 4.86 -19.64
CA THR A 337 8.51 6.09 -20.43
C THR A 337 9.85 6.69 -20.83
N ALA A 338 10.84 6.67 -19.93
CA ALA A 338 12.19 7.13 -20.24
C ALA A 338 12.86 6.33 -21.37
N ILE A 339 12.54 5.04 -21.51
CA ILE A 339 13.08 4.18 -22.59
C ILE A 339 12.37 4.44 -23.91
N CYS A 340 11.03 4.36 -23.95
CA CYS A 340 10.29 4.38 -25.22
C CYS A 340 9.72 5.75 -25.60
N ASN A 341 9.73 6.74 -24.71
CA ASN A 341 9.18 8.08 -24.89
C ASN A 341 7.70 8.10 -25.35
N LYS A 342 6.88 7.20 -24.79
CA LYS A 342 5.45 7.04 -25.16
C LYS A 342 4.54 6.97 -23.92
N PRO A 343 4.46 8.05 -23.10
CA PRO A 343 3.80 8.01 -21.80
C PRO A 343 2.35 7.52 -21.86
N LYS A 344 1.59 7.93 -22.87
CA LYS A 344 0.19 7.52 -23.00
C LYS A 344 0.01 6.02 -23.27
N LYS A 345 0.94 5.40 -24.02
CA LYS A 345 0.91 3.96 -24.28
C LYS A 345 1.33 3.17 -23.05
N VAL A 346 2.37 3.63 -22.35
CA VAL A 346 2.79 3.04 -21.09
C VAL A 346 1.64 3.10 -20.06
N SER A 347 0.99 4.25 -19.93
CA SER A 347 -0.19 4.42 -19.08
C SER A 347 -1.28 3.39 -19.42
N ASN A 348 -1.61 3.23 -20.70
CA ASN A 348 -2.64 2.29 -21.14
C ASN A 348 -2.30 0.82 -20.77
N TRP A 349 -1.04 0.40 -20.90
CA TRP A 349 -0.61 -0.94 -20.52
C TRP A 349 -0.68 -1.16 -19.01
N LEU A 350 -0.24 -0.18 -18.22
CA LEU A 350 -0.25 -0.27 -16.77
C LEU A 350 -1.68 -0.24 -16.22
N MET A 351 -2.51 0.68 -16.68
CA MET A 351 -3.90 0.82 -16.22
C MET A 351 -4.84 -0.28 -16.75
N GLY A 352 -4.53 -0.82 -17.93
CA GLY A 352 -5.31 -1.88 -18.56
C GLY A 352 -4.85 -3.28 -18.13
N GLU A 353 -3.92 -3.84 -18.90
CA GLU A 353 -3.52 -5.24 -18.73
C GLU A 353 -2.82 -5.53 -17.41
N THR A 354 -1.94 -4.62 -16.94
CA THR A 354 -1.26 -4.82 -15.64
C THR A 354 -2.27 -4.89 -14.50
N MET A 355 -3.18 -3.91 -14.40
CA MET A 355 -4.21 -3.90 -13.35
C MET A 355 -5.19 -5.07 -13.48
N ARG A 356 -5.51 -5.52 -14.71
CA ARG A 356 -6.32 -6.71 -14.92
C ARG A 356 -5.66 -7.95 -14.30
N ILE A 357 -4.38 -8.20 -14.63
CA ILE A 357 -3.67 -9.39 -14.14
C ILE A 357 -3.48 -9.33 -12.62
N LEU A 358 -3.10 -8.18 -12.06
CA LEU A 358 -3.00 -8.00 -10.62
C LEU A 358 -4.30 -8.38 -9.91
N LYS A 359 -5.44 -7.87 -10.42
CA LYS A 359 -6.76 -8.17 -9.86
C LYS A 359 -7.11 -9.67 -9.97
N GLU A 360 -6.85 -10.31 -11.11
CA GLU A 360 -7.10 -11.74 -11.32
C GLU A 360 -6.25 -12.62 -10.40
N GLN A 361 -5.02 -12.19 -10.10
CA GLN A 361 -4.10 -12.91 -9.21
C GLN A 361 -4.21 -12.49 -7.75
N ASN A 362 -5.12 -11.58 -7.40
CA ASN A 362 -5.25 -10.99 -6.06
C ASN A 362 -3.92 -10.44 -5.51
N LYS A 363 -3.21 -9.72 -6.37
CA LYS A 363 -1.93 -9.05 -6.07
C LYS A 363 -2.08 -7.54 -6.02
N ASP A 364 -1.20 -6.89 -5.27
CA ASP A 364 -1.10 -5.44 -5.20
C ASP A 364 -0.15 -4.88 -6.27
N PRO A 365 -0.27 -3.60 -6.66
CA PRO A 365 0.66 -2.96 -7.59
C PRO A 365 2.14 -3.01 -7.17
N GLU A 366 2.41 -3.09 -5.87
CA GLU A 366 3.78 -3.25 -5.33
C GLU A 366 4.40 -4.63 -5.67
N ASP A 367 3.58 -5.61 -6.08
CA ASP A 367 4.04 -6.95 -6.51
C ASP A 367 4.47 -7.02 -7.98
N ILE A 368 4.45 -5.91 -8.72
CA ILE A 368 4.93 -5.84 -10.11
C ILE A 368 6.43 -6.20 -10.13
N ALA A 369 6.77 -7.29 -10.83
CA ALA A 369 8.13 -7.82 -10.88
C ALA A 369 8.80 -7.69 -12.26
N PHE A 370 8.03 -7.44 -13.33
CA PHE A 370 8.59 -7.33 -14.69
C PHE A 370 9.42 -6.04 -14.85
N SER A 371 10.38 -6.11 -15.78
CA SER A 371 11.29 -5.01 -16.07
C SER A 371 10.66 -3.95 -16.99
N PRO A 372 10.95 -2.66 -16.77
CA PRO A 372 10.54 -1.59 -17.68
C PRO A 372 11.01 -1.77 -19.10
N GLU A 373 12.19 -2.37 -19.30
CA GLU A 373 12.80 -2.65 -20.60
C GLU A 373 11.93 -3.59 -21.43
N ASN A 374 11.41 -4.66 -20.84
CA ASN A 374 10.57 -5.63 -21.55
C ASN A 374 9.20 -5.04 -21.91
N LEU A 375 8.61 -4.21 -21.05
CA LEU A 375 7.40 -3.47 -21.40
C LEU A 375 7.65 -2.46 -22.54
N ALA A 376 8.77 -1.73 -22.49
CA ALA A 376 9.12 -0.79 -23.56
C ALA A 376 9.31 -1.49 -24.90
N LYS A 377 10.03 -2.61 -24.96
CA LYS A 377 10.17 -3.44 -26.17
C LYS A 377 8.84 -3.94 -26.71
N LEU A 378 7.94 -4.40 -25.85
CA LEU A 378 6.60 -4.83 -26.26
C LEU A 378 5.82 -3.70 -26.92
N ILE A 379 5.89 -2.49 -26.35
CA ILE A 379 5.27 -1.29 -26.92
C ILE A 379 5.88 -0.97 -28.31
N GLU A 380 7.18 -1.08 -28.45
CA GLU A 380 7.87 -0.84 -29.71
C GLU A 380 7.50 -1.87 -30.79
N LEU A 381 7.45 -3.16 -30.44
CA LEU A 381 7.01 -4.24 -31.34
C LEU A 381 5.57 -4.04 -31.84
N THR A 382 4.71 -3.59 -30.95
CA THR A 382 3.30 -3.30 -31.27
C THR A 382 3.18 -2.08 -32.19
N ASP A 383 3.95 -1.03 -31.92
CA ASP A 383 3.94 0.20 -32.71
C ASP A 383 4.54 0.02 -34.11
N ALA A 384 5.57 -0.80 -34.22
CA ALA A 384 6.16 -1.17 -35.49
C ALA A 384 5.25 -2.10 -36.32
N GLY A 385 4.12 -2.57 -35.75
CA GLY A 385 3.23 -3.54 -36.37
C GLY A 385 3.86 -4.94 -36.53
N THR A 386 4.96 -5.20 -35.84
CA THR A 386 5.62 -6.51 -35.80
C THR A 386 4.72 -7.56 -35.18
N ILE A 387 3.93 -7.18 -34.20
CA ILE A 387 2.87 -7.97 -33.59
C ILE A 387 1.57 -7.15 -33.53
N ASN A 388 0.44 -7.82 -33.57
CA ASN A 388 -0.87 -7.15 -33.36
C ASN A 388 -1.25 -7.09 -31.90
N GLY A 389 -2.30 -6.32 -31.54
CA GLY A 389 -2.72 -6.08 -30.19
C GLY A 389 -3.12 -7.35 -29.38
N ASN A 390 -3.64 -8.38 -30.04
CA ASN A 390 -4.01 -9.64 -29.37
C ASN A 390 -2.76 -10.44 -28.99
N VAL A 391 -1.83 -10.55 -29.92
CA VAL A 391 -0.53 -11.18 -29.67
C VAL A 391 0.25 -10.41 -28.59
N ALA A 392 0.18 -9.06 -28.63
CA ALA A 392 0.84 -8.24 -27.61
C ALA A 392 0.33 -8.53 -26.20
N LYS A 393 -0.97 -8.77 -26.01
CA LYS A 393 -1.54 -9.14 -24.72
C LYS A 393 -1.06 -10.53 -24.26
N GLU A 394 -1.01 -11.50 -25.16
CA GLU A 394 -0.46 -12.83 -24.87
C GLU A 394 1.01 -12.76 -24.46
N VAL A 395 1.83 -12.01 -25.17
CA VAL A 395 3.23 -11.77 -24.82
C VAL A 395 3.36 -11.04 -23.48
N PHE A 396 2.49 -10.07 -23.20
CA PHE A 396 2.51 -9.35 -21.94
C PHE A 396 2.19 -10.24 -20.74
N GLU A 397 1.29 -11.21 -20.88
CA GLU A 397 1.03 -12.20 -19.81
C GLU A 397 2.29 -12.99 -19.46
N GLN A 398 3.13 -13.32 -20.44
CA GLN A 398 4.41 -13.98 -20.19
C GLN A 398 5.45 -13.03 -19.57
N ILE A 399 5.49 -11.76 -20.02
CA ILE A 399 6.32 -10.72 -19.39
C ILE A 399 5.92 -10.56 -17.92
N PHE A 400 4.63 -10.49 -17.63
CA PHE A 400 4.12 -10.34 -16.26
C PHE A 400 4.48 -11.53 -15.37
N ALA A 401 4.44 -12.76 -15.91
CA ALA A 401 4.68 -14.00 -15.16
C ALA A 401 6.18 -14.26 -14.93
N GLU A 402 7.02 -14.08 -15.96
CA GLU A 402 8.41 -14.57 -15.98
C GLU A 402 9.44 -13.51 -16.45
N ASP A 403 9.01 -12.28 -16.69
CA ASP A 403 9.84 -11.18 -17.21
C ASP A 403 10.65 -11.56 -18.47
N ILE A 404 10.00 -12.28 -19.40
CA ILE A 404 10.65 -12.76 -20.62
C ILE A 404 11.02 -11.60 -21.56
N ASP A 405 12.06 -11.78 -22.37
CA ASP A 405 12.41 -10.87 -23.47
C ASP A 405 11.41 -11.01 -24.62
N PRO A 406 10.59 -9.98 -24.92
CA PRO A 406 9.52 -10.09 -25.91
C PRO A 406 10.02 -10.30 -27.34
N ASP A 407 11.20 -9.77 -27.71
CA ASP A 407 11.78 -9.98 -29.04
C ASP A 407 12.09 -11.46 -29.26
N LYS A 408 12.76 -12.09 -28.30
CA LYS A 408 13.12 -13.51 -28.37
C LYS A 408 11.88 -14.39 -28.37
N TYR A 409 10.90 -14.08 -27.50
CA TYR A 409 9.67 -14.85 -27.41
C TYR A 409 8.87 -14.79 -28.71
N VAL A 410 8.71 -13.59 -29.30
CA VAL A 410 8.02 -13.41 -30.58
C VAL A 410 8.71 -14.15 -31.71
N GLU A 411 10.04 -14.21 -31.72
CA GLU A 411 10.81 -14.93 -32.71
C GLU A 411 10.71 -16.44 -32.56
N GLU A 412 10.91 -16.96 -31.33
CA GLU A 412 10.86 -18.39 -31.01
C GLU A 412 9.51 -19.02 -31.31
N TYR A 413 8.41 -18.33 -30.95
CA TYR A 413 7.05 -18.81 -31.21
C TYR A 413 6.47 -18.35 -32.54
N GLY A 414 7.26 -17.65 -33.37
CA GLY A 414 6.86 -17.21 -34.70
C GLY A 414 5.61 -16.34 -34.68
N LEU A 415 5.51 -15.40 -33.73
CA LEU A 415 4.31 -14.59 -33.47
C LEU A 415 4.24 -13.29 -34.29
N LYS A 416 5.22 -13.08 -35.21
CA LYS A 416 5.24 -11.90 -36.05
C LYS A 416 3.99 -11.83 -36.94
N THR A 417 3.47 -10.64 -37.13
CA THR A 417 2.31 -10.37 -37.96
C THR A 417 2.59 -10.75 -39.39
N VAL A 418 1.72 -11.53 -40.00
CA VAL A 418 1.82 -11.87 -41.41
C VAL A 418 1.28 -10.69 -42.24
N ASN A 419 2.19 -9.97 -42.89
CA ASN A 419 1.88 -8.83 -43.77
C ASN A 419 2.00 -9.19 -45.24
N ASP A 420 2.19 -10.47 -45.57
CA ASP A 420 2.22 -10.93 -46.98
C ASP A 420 0.80 -10.85 -47.55
N GLU A 421 0.60 -9.86 -48.45
CA GLU A 421 -0.68 -9.60 -49.09
C GLU A 421 -1.14 -10.79 -49.93
N GLY A 422 -0.20 -11.56 -50.54
CA GLY A 422 -0.54 -12.75 -51.29
C GLY A 422 -1.11 -13.86 -50.44
N ALA A 423 -0.42 -14.21 -49.35
CA ALA A 423 -0.87 -15.22 -48.39
C ALA A 423 -2.19 -14.82 -47.72
N LEU A 424 -2.38 -13.53 -47.45
CA LEU A 424 -3.64 -12.99 -46.89
C LEU A 424 -4.79 -13.13 -47.90
N ARG A 425 -4.58 -12.78 -49.18
CA ARG A 425 -5.59 -12.90 -50.27
C ARG A 425 -6.02 -14.35 -50.44
N ASP A 426 -5.07 -15.30 -50.48
CA ASP A 426 -5.37 -16.72 -50.61
C ASP A 426 -6.18 -17.26 -49.45
N THR A 427 -5.89 -16.86 -48.21
CA THR A 427 -6.63 -17.26 -47.03
C THR A 427 -8.02 -16.63 -47.01
N ILE A 428 -8.12 -15.36 -47.34
CA ILE A 428 -9.39 -14.64 -47.41
C ILE A 428 -10.32 -15.24 -48.46
N ALA A 429 -9.78 -15.59 -49.65
CA ALA A 429 -10.54 -16.25 -50.72
C ALA A 429 -11.16 -17.56 -50.21
N LYS A 430 -10.39 -18.40 -49.52
CA LYS A 430 -10.92 -19.63 -48.90
C LYS A 430 -12.02 -19.36 -47.85
N VAL A 431 -11.84 -18.36 -46.98
CA VAL A 431 -12.83 -17.96 -46.01
C VAL A 431 -14.13 -17.48 -46.68
N ILE A 432 -14.04 -16.75 -47.79
CA ILE A 432 -15.17 -16.31 -48.58
C ILE A 432 -15.93 -17.54 -49.18
N GLU A 433 -15.18 -18.50 -49.75
CA GLU A 433 -15.77 -19.75 -50.30
C GLU A 433 -16.45 -20.60 -49.19
N GLU A 434 -15.88 -20.69 -48.02
CA GLU A 434 -16.37 -21.47 -46.91
C GLU A 434 -17.62 -20.84 -46.19
N ASN A 435 -17.86 -19.53 -46.40
CA ASN A 435 -18.90 -18.78 -45.70
C ASN A 435 -19.88 -18.04 -46.69
N PRO A 436 -20.52 -18.72 -47.62
CA PRO A 436 -21.31 -18.09 -48.70
C PRO A 436 -22.48 -17.27 -48.15
N GLN A 437 -23.11 -17.71 -47.06
CA GLN A 437 -24.24 -17.00 -46.41
C GLN A 437 -23.85 -15.64 -45.87
N SER A 438 -22.68 -15.54 -45.22
CA SER A 438 -22.16 -14.27 -44.67
C SER A 438 -21.74 -13.31 -45.80
N VAL A 439 -21.27 -13.82 -46.92
CA VAL A 439 -20.95 -13.05 -48.13
C VAL A 439 -22.22 -12.46 -48.73
N GLU A 440 -23.27 -13.27 -48.86
CA GLU A 440 -24.57 -12.84 -49.37
C GLU A 440 -25.23 -11.81 -48.44
N ASP A 441 -25.18 -12.01 -47.13
CA ASP A 441 -25.65 -11.05 -46.14
C ASP A 441 -24.93 -9.69 -46.26
N TYR A 442 -23.62 -9.69 -46.47
CA TYR A 442 -22.84 -8.45 -46.68
C TYR A 442 -23.24 -7.74 -47.98
N ARG A 443 -23.39 -8.49 -49.08
CA ARG A 443 -23.82 -7.94 -50.37
C ARG A 443 -25.23 -7.40 -50.36
N ASN A 444 -26.07 -7.94 -49.46
CA ASN A 444 -27.46 -7.48 -49.21
C ASN A 444 -27.52 -6.30 -48.20
N GLY A 445 -26.39 -5.67 -47.87
CA GLY A 445 -26.33 -4.46 -47.05
C GLY A 445 -26.20 -4.67 -45.53
N LYS A 446 -25.99 -5.92 -45.07
CA LYS A 446 -25.75 -6.20 -43.66
C LYS A 446 -24.24 -6.00 -43.34
N GLU A 447 -23.81 -4.74 -43.17
CA GLU A 447 -22.39 -4.41 -42.95
C GLU A 447 -21.72 -5.19 -41.77
N LYS A 448 -22.51 -5.60 -40.76
CA LYS A 448 -21.98 -6.41 -39.65
C LYS A 448 -21.43 -7.78 -40.06
N ALA A 449 -21.89 -8.33 -41.21
CA ALA A 449 -21.43 -9.63 -41.69
C ALA A 449 -19.92 -9.64 -42.03
N ILE A 450 -19.32 -8.50 -42.43
CA ILE A 450 -17.88 -8.40 -42.68
C ILE A 450 -17.06 -8.66 -41.39
N GLY A 451 -17.57 -8.27 -40.24
CA GLY A 451 -16.93 -8.54 -38.93
C GLY A 451 -16.78 -10.05 -38.67
N PHE A 452 -17.77 -10.85 -39.04
CA PHE A 452 -17.69 -12.31 -38.94
C PHE A 452 -16.60 -12.87 -39.87
N LEU A 453 -16.53 -12.41 -41.13
CA LEU A 453 -15.52 -12.85 -42.10
C LEU A 453 -14.11 -12.44 -41.66
N VAL A 454 -13.94 -11.24 -41.07
CA VAL A 454 -12.68 -10.83 -40.45
C VAL A 454 -12.30 -11.81 -39.34
N GLY A 455 -13.26 -12.15 -38.43
CA GLY A 455 -13.05 -13.11 -37.37
C GLY A 455 -12.62 -14.50 -37.86
N GLN A 456 -13.25 -15.02 -38.92
CA GLN A 456 -12.88 -16.31 -39.53
C GLN A 456 -11.50 -16.27 -40.18
N THR A 457 -11.15 -15.17 -40.85
CA THR A 457 -9.83 -14.98 -41.45
C THR A 457 -8.77 -14.91 -40.33
N MET A 458 -9.02 -14.15 -39.28
CA MET A 458 -8.11 -14.08 -38.12
C MET A 458 -7.91 -15.47 -37.49
N LYS A 459 -8.96 -16.27 -37.36
CA LYS A 459 -8.88 -17.64 -36.84
C LYS A 459 -8.04 -18.54 -37.79
N ALA A 460 -8.27 -18.49 -39.07
CA ALA A 460 -7.50 -19.25 -40.10
C ALA A 460 -6.02 -18.89 -40.05
N MET A 461 -5.71 -17.62 -39.82
CA MET A 461 -4.34 -17.08 -39.70
C MET A 461 -3.78 -17.21 -38.27
N LYS A 462 -4.44 -17.94 -37.37
CA LYS A 462 -4.06 -18.14 -35.96
C LYS A 462 -3.76 -16.81 -35.25
N GLY A 463 -4.58 -15.79 -35.51
CA GLY A 463 -4.48 -14.48 -34.87
C GLY A 463 -3.30 -13.60 -35.36
N LYS A 464 -2.48 -14.08 -36.31
CA LYS A 464 -1.24 -13.39 -36.76
C LYS A 464 -1.45 -12.40 -37.92
N ALA A 465 -2.63 -12.30 -38.50
CA ALA A 465 -2.91 -11.34 -39.58
C ALA A 465 -3.14 -9.91 -39.04
N ASN A 466 -2.84 -8.90 -39.87
CA ASN A 466 -3.20 -7.53 -39.57
C ASN A 466 -4.70 -7.31 -39.82
N PRO A 467 -5.53 -7.02 -38.79
CA PRO A 467 -6.98 -6.88 -38.96
C PRO A 467 -7.37 -5.78 -39.95
N GLY A 468 -6.60 -4.70 -40.03
CA GLY A 468 -6.83 -3.59 -40.94
C GLY A 468 -6.62 -4.01 -42.42
N MET A 469 -5.54 -4.78 -42.68
CA MET A 469 -5.29 -5.35 -44.03
C MET A 469 -6.34 -6.38 -44.37
N VAL A 470 -6.70 -7.27 -43.47
CA VAL A 470 -7.79 -8.27 -43.67
C VAL A 470 -9.10 -7.58 -44.05
N ASN A 471 -9.48 -6.53 -43.31
CA ASN A 471 -10.72 -5.78 -43.58
C ASN A 471 -10.65 -5.06 -44.96
N LYS A 472 -9.49 -4.50 -45.31
CA LYS A 472 -9.28 -3.86 -46.60
C LYS A 472 -9.41 -4.87 -47.74
N ILE A 473 -8.71 -6.00 -47.67
CA ILE A 473 -8.74 -7.04 -48.71
C ILE A 473 -10.12 -7.68 -48.82
N LEU A 474 -10.81 -7.93 -47.68
CA LEU A 474 -12.19 -8.41 -47.71
C LEU A 474 -13.11 -7.46 -48.46
N LYS A 475 -13.00 -6.14 -48.24
CA LYS A 475 -13.79 -5.14 -48.99
C LYS A 475 -13.47 -5.05 -50.47
N GLU A 476 -12.26 -5.42 -50.85
CA GLU A 476 -11.85 -5.49 -52.26
C GLU A 476 -12.36 -6.74 -52.98
N LEU A 477 -12.56 -7.84 -52.23
CA LEU A 477 -12.95 -9.15 -52.80
C LEU A 477 -14.47 -9.43 -52.73
N LEU A 478 -15.21 -8.70 -51.87
CA LEU A 478 -16.67 -8.81 -51.69
C LEU A 478 -17.46 -7.82 -52.54
#